data_dcbcf058a34562c7f8acd83f85df92b9
#
_entry.id   dcbcf058a34562c7f8acd83f85df92b9
#
_cell.length_a   1.000
_cell.length_b   1.000
_cell.length_c   1.000
_cell.angle_alpha   90.00
_cell.angle_beta   90.00
_cell.angle_gamma   90.00
#
_symmetry.space_group_name_H-M   'P 1'
#
loop_
_entity.id
_entity.type
_entity.pdbx_description
1 polymer ?
#
loop_
_entity_poly.entity_id
_entity_poly.type
_entity_poly.pdbx_seq_one_letter_code
_entity_poly.pdbx_strand_id
1 'polypeptide(L)'
;MKEISIEEIRAMQKAGTLDAFAADIPVPQPARDEDRRRKQKEENARLQDEAISVMPPVLTVDDMLADCVWIATGSQVGRLSAPKSVLNFGEFCDLTACNVTEVGDPDSKAKPRQVPNAMLWKKHVIRQTVQTRTFHAGAGAICRDPDGETAINSWRPIERRKASVDVSPFLEHVEYLIEDATEREVFLNWLAHIEQQPGVLPHYGWLHIATNTGTGRNWMASVLARVWRGYVAPNVDLPALLESQFNGALAGRVLAMVDEVQEGGGENPFRTANKLNAIVNAEKRKINPKFGRECWEHNACRWLVFSNYENALPMKGTDRRWRVVRHNAAPRSPETYAKLYALLNDAEFINAVGMYLRERDIGAFNPGERPPMNDAKRAALDASKSIPQKAAEQLVANWPSDVITNGDAAEVMGDGSEKGVTPAAMRRALTEAGAIQYGDGRPVKVRGQSWRCWILRNAERWEDAKPIEIATEAVRAREYGGAVPAMDVLAGAASDDGNEDRPF
;
A
#
# COMPACT_ATOMS: atom_id res chain seq x y z
N MET A 1 -14.39 55.80 -0.24
CA MET A 1 -15.69 56.48 -0.08
C MET A 1 -15.70 57.12 1.27
N LYS A 2 -16.01 58.44 1.40
CA LYS A 2 -16.21 59.04 2.73
C LYS A 2 -17.49 58.44 3.32
N GLU A 3 -17.42 57.89 4.50
CA GLU A 3 -18.63 57.52 5.28
C GLU A 3 -19.35 58.81 5.65
N ILE A 4 -20.59 58.93 5.22
CA ILE A 4 -21.46 60.09 5.51
C ILE A 4 -22.37 59.67 6.65
N SER A 5 -22.40 60.46 7.68
CA SER A 5 -23.23 60.22 8.86
C SER A 5 -24.72 60.41 8.57
N ILE A 6 -25.58 59.73 9.36
CA ILE A 6 -27.05 59.88 9.25
C ILE A 6 -27.48 61.33 9.48
N GLU A 7 -26.74 62.11 10.26
CA GLU A 7 -27.00 63.51 10.54
C GLU A 7 -26.71 64.39 9.35
N GLU A 8 -25.65 64.11 8.58
CA GLU A 8 -25.32 64.79 7.32
C GLU A 8 -26.37 64.52 6.22
N ILE A 9 -26.87 63.29 6.12
CA ILE A 9 -27.96 62.91 5.20
C ILE A 9 -29.24 63.68 5.55
N ARG A 10 -29.58 63.80 6.83
CA ARG A 10 -30.76 64.61 7.30
C ARG A 10 -30.58 66.09 7.03
N ALA A 11 -29.38 66.62 7.18
CA ALA A 11 -29.08 68.05 6.87
C ALA A 11 -29.21 68.30 5.38
N MET A 12 -28.73 67.41 4.50
CA MET A 12 -28.87 67.51 3.03
C MET A 12 -30.33 67.39 2.60
N GLN A 13 -31.11 66.58 3.24
CA GLN A 13 -32.56 66.42 2.98
C GLN A 13 -33.32 67.70 3.31
N LYS A 14 -32.96 68.34 4.44
CA LYS A 14 -33.57 69.60 4.90
C LYS A 14 -33.16 70.83 4.06
N ALA A 15 -31.95 70.74 3.45
CA ALA A 15 -31.42 71.74 2.54
C ALA A 15 -31.87 71.58 1.06
N GLY A 16 -32.59 70.54 0.72
CA GLY A 16 -33.02 70.25 -0.67
C GLY A 16 -31.88 69.85 -1.60
N THR A 17 -30.71 69.50 -1.10
CA THR A 17 -29.51 69.14 -1.85
C THR A 17 -29.27 67.61 -1.93
N LEU A 18 -30.16 66.84 -1.35
CA LEU A 18 -30.02 65.38 -1.33
C LEU A 18 -30.12 64.76 -2.73
N ASP A 19 -31.02 65.28 -3.55
CA ASP A 19 -31.23 64.78 -4.92
C ASP A 19 -30.04 65.11 -5.82
N ALA A 20 -29.37 66.27 -5.64
CA ALA A 20 -28.14 66.61 -6.34
C ALA A 20 -26.97 65.74 -5.92
N PHE A 21 -26.89 65.38 -4.64
CA PHE A 21 -25.88 64.49 -4.12
C PHE A 21 -26.12 63.01 -4.55
N ALA A 22 -27.39 62.59 -4.61
CA ALA A 22 -27.77 61.27 -5.07
C ALA A 22 -27.49 61.06 -6.59
N ALA A 23 -27.53 62.15 -7.35
CA ALA A 23 -27.21 62.14 -8.79
C ALA A 23 -25.71 61.92 -9.08
N ASP A 24 -24.81 62.25 -8.11
CA ASP A 24 -23.35 62.06 -8.22
C ASP A 24 -22.88 60.67 -7.72
N ILE A 25 -23.78 59.89 -7.14
CA ILE A 25 -23.46 58.50 -6.77
C ILE A 25 -23.51 57.68 -8.06
N PRO A 26 -22.39 57.05 -8.51
CA PRO A 26 -22.40 56.22 -9.69
C PRO A 26 -23.34 55.03 -9.48
N VAL A 27 -24.54 55.12 -10.08
CA VAL A 27 -25.45 53.99 -10.18
C VAL A 27 -24.70 52.87 -10.91
N PRO A 28 -24.63 51.64 -10.39
CA PRO A 28 -24.00 50.55 -11.10
C PRO A 28 -24.70 50.36 -12.45
N GLN A 29 -24.01 50.69 -13.53
CA GLN A 29 -24.60 50.53 -14.86
C GLN A 29 -24.81 49.05 -15.17
N PRO A 30 -25.90 48.65 -15.84
CA PRO A 30 -26.18 47.27 -16.24
C PRO A 30 -25.01 46.60 -16.97
N ALA A 31 -24.20 47.38 -17.69
CA ALA A 31 -22.96 46.90 -18.35
C ALA A 31 -21.91 46.32 -17.38
N ARG A 32 -21.82 46.76 -16.12
CA ARG A 32 -20.90 46.20 -15.13
C ARG A 32 -21.37 44.84 -14.63
N ASP A 33 -22.67 44.64 -14.54
CA ASP A 33 -23.23 43.33 -14.13
C ASP A 33 -23.13 42.30 -15.26
N GLU A 34 -23.25 42.71 -16.53
CA GLU A 34 -23.03 41.84 -17.70
C GLU A 34 -21.56 41.48 -17.82
N ASP A 35 -20.62 42.39 -17.58
CA ASP A 35 -19.19 42.13 -17.63
C ASP A 35 -18.75 41.20 -16.47
N ARG A 36 -19.35 41.39 -15.31
CA ARG A 36 -19.15 40.48 -14.15
C ARG A 36 -19.68 39.09 -14.42
N ARG A 37 -20.89 38.96 -15.02
CA ARG A 37 -21.48 37.69 -15.43
C ARG A 37 -20.65 37.00 -16.50
N ARG A 38 -20.13 37.76 -17.49
CA ARG A 38 -19.26 37.23 -18.54
C ARG A 38 -17.96 36.67 -17.92
N LYS A 39 -17.26 37.45 -17.10
CA LYS A 39 -16.03 37.02 -16.39
C LYS A 39 -16.27 35.80 -15.53
N GLN A 40 -17.39 35.74 -14.80
CA GLN A 40 -17.76 34.60 -14.00
C GLN A 40 -18.01 33.35 -14.87
N LYS A 41 -18.61 33.53 -16.06
CA LYS A 41 -18.86 32.44 -17.01
C LYS A 41 -17.56 31.95 -17.65
N GLU A 42 -16.63 32.85 -17.97
CA GLU A 42 -15.31 32.51 -18.50
C GLU A 42 -14.45 31.79 -17.44
N GLU A 43 -14.49 32.24 -16.20
CA GLU A 43 -13.79 31.59 -15.09
C GLU A 43 -14.38 30.21 -14.75
N ASN A 44 -15.70 30.07 -14.76
CA ASN A 44 -16.38 28.78 -14.60
C ASN A 44 -16.04 27.82 -15.76
N ALA A 45 -15.95 28.32 -17.02
CA ALA A 45 -15.52 27.52 -18.16
C ALA A 45 -14.06 27.06 -18.02
N ARG A 46 -13.17 27.92 -17.53
CA ARG A 46 -11.77 27.59 -17.23
C ARG A 46 -11.65 26.56 -16.13
N LEU A 47 -12.45 26.68 -15.06
CA LEU A 47 -12.49 25.71 -13.97
C LEU A 47 -13.07 24.35 -14.43
N GLN A 48 -13.97 24.34 -15.41
CA GLN A 48 -14.46 23.10 -16.04
C GLN A 48 -13.37 22.43 -16.89
N ASP A 49 -12.57 23.21 -17.63
CA ASP A 49 -11.44 22.70 -18.42
C ASP A 49 -10.32 22.15 -17.52
N GLU A 50 -10.15 22.68 -16.31
CA GLU A 50 -9.23 22.17 -15.28
C GLU A 50 -9.79 20.94 -14.52
N ALA A 51 -10.92 20.37 -14.97
CA ALA A 51 -11.64 19.24 -14.32
C ALA A 51 -12.13 19.53 -12.89
N ILE A 52 -12.24 20.79 -12.49
CA ILE A 52 -12.86 21.20 -11.23
C ILE A 52 -14.30 21.62 -11.53
N SER A 53 -15.25 20.70 -11.44
CA SER A 53 -16.68 21.03 -11.54
C SER A 53 -17.15 21.62 -10.21
N VAL A 54 -17.46 22.91 -10.22
CA VAL A 54 -18.08 23.61 -9.07
C VAL A 54 -19.61 23.69 -9.20
N MET A 55 -20.16 23.18 -10.30
CA MET A 55 -21.61 23.19 -10.54
C MET A 55 -22.21 21.78 -10.34
N PRO A 56 -23.42 21.69 -9.76
CA PRO A 56 -24.13 20.44 -9.69
C PRO A 56 -24.35 19.87 -11.10
N PRO A 57 -24.30 18.55 -11.29
CA PRO A 57 -24.56 17.96 -12.60
C PRO A 57 -26.02 18.21 -13.03
N VAL A 58 -26.19 18.65 -14.26
CA VAL A 58 -27.54 18.71 -14.87
C VAL A 58 -27.85 17.31 -15.41
N LEU A 59 -28.81 16.64 -14.81
CA LEU A 59 -29.18 15.26 -15.12
C LEU A 59 -30.70 15.17 -15.38
N THR A 60 -31.07 14.78 -16.57
CA THR A 60 -32.46 14.35 -16.87
C THR A 60 -32.72 12.98 -16.23
N VAL A 61 -33.96 12.53 -16.24
CA VAL A 61 -34.31 11.17 -15.79
C VAL A 61 -33.63 10.13 -16.68
N ASP A 62 -33.52 10.37 -17.99
CA ASP A 62 -32.87 9.48 -18.94
C ASP A 62 -31.35 9.42 -18.70
N ASP A 63 -30.70 10.54 -18.39
CA ASP A 63 -29.28 10.56 -17.99
C ASP A 63 -29.08 9.72 -16.72
N MET A 64 -29.99 9.84 -15.75
CA MET A 64 -29.93 9.03 -14.51
C MET A 64 -30.18 7.56 -14.78
N LEU A 65 -31.03 7.20 -15.73
CA LEU A 65 -31.28 5.81 -16.13
C LEU A 65 -30.06 5.20 -16.84
N ALA A 66 -29.32 6.01 -17.60
CA ALA A 66 -28.13 5.57 -18.33
C ALA A 66 -26.90 5.44 -17.42
N ASP A 67 -26.73 6.33 -16.43
CA ASP A 67 -25.48 6.45 -15.64
C ASP A 67 -25.61 6.02 -14.17
N CYS A 68 -26.80 6.14 -13.57
CA CYS A 68 -26.98 5.89 -12.15
C CYS A 68 -27.44 4.45 -11.87
N VAL A 69 -26.86 3.86 -10.82
CA VAL A 69 -27.17 2.50 -10.37
C VAL A 69 -27.60 2.56 -8.91
N TRP A 70 -28.75 1.96 -8.61
CA TRP A 70 -29.19 1.78 -7.24
C TRP A 70 -28.46 0.63 -6.58
N ILE A 71 -27.83 0.90 -5.45
CA ILE A 71 -27.17 -0.11 -4.62
C ILE A 71 -28.11 -0.43 -3.46
N ALA A 72 -28.65 -1.64 -3.45
CA ALA A 72 -29.66 -2.06 -2.47
C ALA A 72 -29.11 -2.04 -1.05
N THR A 73 -27.88 -2.54 -0.85
CA THR A 73 -27.20 -2.49 0.44
C THR A 73 -26.89 -1.05 0.80
N GLY A 74 -27.67 -0.51 1.74
CA GLY A 74 -27.47 0.82 2.27
C GLY A 74 -28.19 1.93 1.52
N SER A 75 -29.06 1.62 0.57
CA SER A 75 -29.84 2.61 -0.18
C SER A 75 -28.97 3.73 -0.77
N GLN A 76 -27.95 3.32 -1.51
CA GLN A 76 -26.96 4.21 -2.11
C GLN A 76 -27.14 4.34 -3.62
N VAL A 77 -26.54 5.37 -4.17
CA VAL A 77 -26.48 5.61 -5.62
C VAL A 77 -25.03 5.64 -6.05
N GLY A 78 -24.67 4.78 -6.99
CA GLY A 78 -23.39 4.83 -7.70
C GLY A 78 -23.58 5.33 -9.12
N ARG A 79 -22.54 5.90 -9.72
CA ARG A 79 -22.54 6.34 -11.11
C ARG A 79 -21.55 5.53 -11.94
N LEU A 80 -21.96 5.08 -13.12
CA LEU A 80 -21.09 4.35 -14.04
C LEU A 80 -19.94 5.24 -14.55
N SER A 81 -20.21 6.54 -14.77
CA SER A 81 -19.23 7.53 -15.16
C SER A 81 -18.27 7.95 -14.04
N ALA A 82 -18.69 7.81 -12.77
CA ALA A 82 -17.90 8.17 -11.59
C ALA A 82 -17.91 7.03 -10.55
N PRO A 83 -17.33 5.87 -10.86
CA PRO A 83 -17.54 4.62 -10.13
C PRO A 83 -16.99 4.61 -8.69
N LYS A 84 -16.13 5.56 -8.35
CA LYS A 84 -15.58 5.73 -7.00
C LYS A 84 -16.45 6.60 -6.10
N SER A 85 -17.36 7.38 -6.69
CA SER A 85 -18.30 8.23 -5.97
C SER A 85 -19.60 7.47 -5.74
N VAL A 86 -19.83 7.07 -4.49
CA VAL A 86 -21.08 6.44 -4.06
C VAL A 86 -21.67 7.33 -2.97
N LEU A 87 -22.92 7.76 -3.18
CA LEU A 87 -23.64 8.66 -2.29
C LEU A 87 -24.83 7.93 -1.64
N ASN A 88 -25.16 8.31 -0.42
CA ASN A 88 -26.46 7.95 0.12
C ASN A 88 -27.55 8.65 -0.69
N PHE A 89 -28.75 8.07 -0.73
CA PHE A 89 -29.81 8.64 -1.57
C PHE A 89 -30.18 10.08 -1.19
N GLY A 90 -30.11 10.45 0.09
CA GLY A 90 -30.30 11.84 0.54
C GLY A 90 -29.25 12.78 -0.07
N GLU A 91 -27.97 12.45 0.07
CA GLU A 91 -26.86 13.21 -0.53
C GLU A 91 -26.98 13.33 -2.05
N PHE A 92 -27.44 12.26 -2.70
CA PHE A 92 -27.70 12.28 -4.15
C PHE A 92 -28.86 13.23 -4.51
N CYS A 93 -29.95 13.24 -3.71
CA CYS A 93 -31.05 14.20 -3.89
C CYS A 93 -30.57 15.64 -3.70
N ASP A 94 -29.75 15.91 -2.69
CA ASP A 94 -29.21 17.25 -2.43
C ASP A 94 -28.30 17.71 -3.57
N LEU A 95 -27.40 16.82 -4.05
CA LEU A 95 -26.52 17.10 -5.18
C LEU A 95 -27.30 17.39 -6.46
N THR A 96 -28.45 16.75 -6.68
CA THR A 96 -29.25 16.85 -7.91
C THR A 96 -30.53 17.67 -7.72
N ALA A 97 -30.65 18.45 -6.64
CA ALA A 97 -31.85 19.19 -6.27
C ALA A 97 -32.34 20.18 -7.34
N CYS A 98 -31.41 20.72 -8.16
CA CYS A 98 -31.73 21.61 -9.26
C CYS A 98 -32.41 20.91 -10.47
N ASN A 99 -32.41 19.57 -10.50
CA ASN A 99 -32.92 18.78 -11.61
C ASN A 99 -34.37 18.37 -11.29
N VAL A 100 -35.34 19.06 -11.88
CA VAL A 100 -36.77 18.83 -11.69
C VAL A 100 -37.47 18.63 -13.02
N THR A 101 -38.51 17.81 -13.03
CA THR A 101 -39.41 17.60 -14.16
C THR A 101 -40.81 18.01 -13.76
N GLU A 102 -41.50 18.73 -14.64
CA GLU A 102 -42.89 19.06 -14.46
C GLU A 102 -43.75 17.83 -14.79
N VAL A 103 -44.54 17.37 -13.82
CA VAL A 103 -45.43 16.24 -13.95
C VAL A 103 -46.86 16.75 -13.74
N GLY A 104 -47.69 16.60 -14.75
CA GLY A 104 -49.11 16.98 -14.73
C GLY A 104 -49.87 16.24 -15.83
N ASP A 105 -51.17 16.14 -15.62
CA ASP A 105 -52.09 15.63 -16.67
C ASP A 105 -52.41 16.79 -17.59
N PRO A 106 -52.11 16.71 -18.92
CA PRO A 106 -52.43 17.76 -19.90
C PRO A 106 -53.92 18.14 -19.92
N ASP A 107 -54.81 17.20 -19.58
CA ASP A 107 -56.23 17.40 -19.58
C ASP A 107 -56.82 17.86 -18.22
N SER A 108 -55.95 17.99 -17.23
CA SER A 108 -56.34 18.41 -15.88
C SER A 108 -56.18 19.93 -15.70
N LYS A 109 -57.16 20.56 -15.00
CA LYS A 109 -57.06 21.97 -14.57
C LYS A 109 -56.07 22.19 -13.42
N ALA A 110 -55.46 21.14 -12.88
CA ALA A 110 -54.47 21.23 -11.83
C ALA A 110 -53.14 21.73 -12.40
N LYS A 111 -52.45 22.62 -11.67
CA LYS A 111 -51.14 23.10 -12.06
C LYS A 111 -50.12 21.94 -12.05
N PRO A 112 -49.24 21.85 -13.07
CA PRO A 112 -48.17 20.88 -13.08
C PRO A 112 -47.35 20.96 -11.78
N ARG A 113 -46.95 19.82 -11.28
CA ARG A 113 -46.13 19.73 -10.08
C ARG A 113 -44.67 19.47 -10.49
N GLN A 114 -43.75 20.24 -9.95
CA GLN A 114 -42.33 19.97 -10.08
C GLN A 114 -41.92 18.79 -9.18
N VAL A 115 -41.33 17.75 -9.77
CA VAL A 115 -40.86 16.56 -9.08
C VAL A 115 -39.37 16.41 -9.31
N PRO A 116 -38.55 16.23 -8.24
CA PRO A 116 -37.11 15.99 -8.41
C PRO A 116 -36.85 14.75 -9.27
N ASN A 117 -35.95 14.89 -10.26
CA ASN A 117 -35.59 13.81 -11.18
C ASN A 117 -35.05 12.57 -10.43
N ALA A 118 -34.31 12.76 -9.34
CA ALA A 118 -33.87 11.66 -8.47
C ALA A 118 -35.01 10.80 -7.93
N MET A 119 -36.18 11.42 -7.61
CA MET A 119 -37.37 10.72 -7.11
C MET A 119 -38.06 9.96 -8.21
N LEU A 120 -38.13 10.53 -9.43
CA LEU A 120 -38.70 9.86 -10.61
C LEU A 120 -37.82 8.67 -11.00
N TRP A 121 -36.48 8.87 -11.08
CA TRP A 121 -35.50 7.83 -11.34
C TRP A 121 -35.61 6.68 -10.30
N LYS A 122 -35.66 7.01 -9.01
CA LYS A 122 -35.76 5.98 -7.95
C LYS A 122 -36.92 5.02 -8.13
N LYS A 123 -38.04 5.52 -8.63
CA LYS A 123 -39.27 4.73 -8.83
C LYS A 123 -39.40 4.14 -10.24
N HIS A 124 -38.46 4.43 -11.13
CA HIS A 124 -38.52 4.02 -12.52
C HIS A 124 -38.36 2.50 -12.67
N VAL A 125 -39.18 1.85 -13.48
CA VAL A 125 -39.19 0.39 -13.63
C VAL A 125 -37.94 -0.21 -14.25
N ILE A 126 -37.27 0.54 -15.13
CA ILE A 126 -36.02 0.08 -15.80
C ILE A 126 -34.74 0.58 -15.09
N ARG A 127 -34.89 1.16 -13.89
CA ARG A 127 -33.74 1.58 -13.11
C ARG A 127 -32.75 0.42 -12.87
N GLN A 128 -31.50 0.63 -13.17
CA GLN A 128 -30.44 -0.34 -12.85
C GLN A 128 -30.28 -0.51 -11.33
N THR A 129 -30.24 -1.74 -10.89
CA THR A 129 -30.12 -2.07 -9.46
C THR A 129 -29.10 -3.19 -9.29
N VAL A 130 -28.21 -3.03 -8.31
CA VAL A 130 -27.25 -4.04 -7.86
C VAL A 130 -27.36 -4.22 -6.36
N GLN A 131 -26.85 -5.34 -5.85
CA GLN A 131 -26.89 -5.63 -4.41
C GLN A 131 -25.87 -4.80 -3.65
N THR A 132 -24.64 -4.69 -4.16
CA THR A 132 -23.52 -4.10 -3.45
C THR A 132 -22.58 -3.32 -4.37
N ARG A 133 -21.45 -2.91 -3.83
CA ARG A 133 -20.31 -2.35 -4.57
C ARG A 133 -19.09 -3.22 -4.37
N THR A 134 -18.21 -3.27 -5.35
CA THR A 134 -16.95 -4.02 -5.26
C THR A 134 -15.84 -3.33 -6.06
N PHE A 135 -14.63 -3.86 -5.93
CA PHE A 135 -13.52 -3.61 -6.84
C PHE A 135 -13.09 -4.94 -7.45
N HIS A 136 -13.16 -5.03 -8.77
CA HIS A 136 -12.71 -6.17 -9.55
C HIS A 136 -11.95 -5.65 -10.77
N ALA A 137 -10.63 -5.55 -10.62
CA ALA A 137 -9.77 -5.03 -11.69
C ALA A 137 -9.88 -5.91 -12.94
N GLY A 138 -10.00 -5.29 -14.10
CA GLY A 138 -10.19 -5.98 -15.38
C GLY A 138 -11.62 -6.40 -15.71
N ALA A 139 -12.56 -6.37 -14.75
CA ALA A 139 -13.95 -6.72 -15.00
C ALA A 139 -14.77 -5.49 -15.47
N GLY A 140 -15.98 -5.76 -16.01
CA GLY A 140 -16.92 -4.74 -16.48
C GLY A 140 -17.49 -3.84 -15.38
N ALA A 141 -18.22 -2.82 -15.79
CA ALA A 141 -18.80 -1.82 -14.89
C ALA A 141 -19.80 -2.39 -13.86
N ILE A 142 -20.54 -3.42 -14.25
CA ILE A 142 -21.35 -4.25 -13.37
C ILE A 142 -20.75 -5.65 -13.40
N CYS A 143 -20.49 -6.20 -12.23
CA CYS A 143 -19.87 -7.51 -12.09
C CYS A 143 -20.44 -8.24 -10.85
N ARG A 144 -19.80 -9.34 -10.46
CA ARG A 144 -20.06 -10.01 -9.20
C ARG A 144 -18.96 -9.67 -8.20
N ASP A 145 -19.33 -9.49 -6.95
CA ASP A 145 -18.38 -9.41 -5.86
C ASP A 145 -17.79 -10.80 -5.51
N PRO A 146 -16.84 -10.93 -4.61
CA PRO A 146 -16.24 -12.21 -4.22
C PRO A 146 -17.22 -13.21 -3.58
N ASP A 147 -18.37 -12.76 -3.12
CA ASP A 147 -19.42 -13.60 -2.54
C ASP A 147 -20.51 -13.95 -3.57
N GLY A 148 -20.36 -13.50 -4.83
CA GLY A 148 -21.24 -13.81 -5.95
C GLY A 148 -22.40 -12.85 -6.15
N GLU A 149 -22.53 -11.81 -5.33
CA GLU A 149 -23.57 -10.80 -5.42
C GLU A 149 -23.34 -9.84 -6.59
N THR A 150 -24.44 -9.34 -7.19
CA THR A 150 -24.34 -8.31 -8.23
C THR A 150 -23.83 -7.00 -7.64
N ALA A 151 -22.83 -6.41 -8.27
CA ALA A 151 -22.15 -5.24 -7.74
C ALA A 151 -21.83 -4.21 -8.83
N ILE A 152 -21.86 -2.93 -8.46
CA ILE A 152 -21.21 -1.89 -9.24
C ILE A 152 -19.70 -1.97 -8.99
N ASN A 153 -18.93 -2.04 -10.08
CA ASN A 153 -17.48 -2.13 -10.03
C ASN A 153 -16.87 -0.72 -9.98
N SER A 154 -15.99 -0.48 -9.02
CA SER A 154 -15.23 0.78 -8.94
C SER A 154 -14.00 0.83 -9.86
N TRP A 155 -13.67 -0.29 -10.53
CA TRP A 155 -12.63 -0.35 -11.55
C TRP A 155 -13.09 0.26 -12.87
N ARG A 156 -12.18 1.01 -13.51
CA ARG A 156 -12.26 1.38 -14.92
C ARG A 156 -10.86 1.28 -15.52
N PRO A 157 -10.71 0.77 -16.75
CA PRO A 157 -9.43 0.78 -17.43
C PRO A 157 -8.97 2.23 -17.61
N ILE A 158 -7.67 2.44 -17.47
CA ILE A 158 -7.08 3.75 -17.72
C ILE A 158 -6.96 3.90 -19.23
N GLU A 159 -7.54 4.96 -19.78
CA GLU A 159 -7.39 5.30 -21.18
C GLU A 159 -5.94 5.67 -21.47
N ARG A 160 -5.37 5.06 -22.51
CA ARG A 160 -4.03 5.36 -22.99
C ARG A 160 -4.12 5.89 -24.41
N ARG A 161 -3.32 6.90 -24.69
CA ARG A 161 -3.17 7.45 -26.03
C ARG A 161 -1.86 6.96 -26.64
N LYS A 162 -1.85 6.74 -27.96
CA LYS A 162 -0.61 6.41 -28.65
C LYS A 162 0.40 7.54 -28.41
N ALA A 163 1.58 7.20 -27.93
CA ALA A 163 2.62 8.15 -27.57
C ALA A 163 3.89 7.89 -28.39
N SER A 164 4.57 8.98 -28.77
CA SER A 164 5.89 8.93 -29.42
C SER A 164 6.99 9.47 -28.50
N VAL A 165 6.68 9.74 -27.24
CA VAL A 165 7.61 10.27 -26.25
C VAL A 165 8.57 9.16 -25.81
N ASP A 166 9.84 9.52 -25.69
CA ASP A 166 10.90 8.62 -25.27
C ASP A 166 10.75 8.22 -23.79
N VAL A 167 10.73 6.93 -23.53
CA VAL A 167 10.63 6.35 -22.18
C VAL A 167 11.99 5.93 -21.59
N SER A 168 13.09 6.15 -22.33
CA SER A 168 14.44 5.80 -21.89
C SER A 168 14.77 6.33 -20.50
N PRO A 169 14.38 7.55 -20.07
CA PRO A 169 14.64 8.03 -18.71
C PRO A 169 14.04 7.13 -17.62
N PHE A 170 12.87 6.53 -17.89
CA PHE A 170 12.26 5.56 -16.97
C PHE A 170 13.03 4.25 -16.95
N LEU A 171 13.36 3.72 -18.12
CA LEU A 171 14.06 2.44 -18.25
C LEU A 171 15.47 2.50 -17.66
N GLU A 172 16.23 3.55 -17.97
CA GLU A 172 17.56 3.80 -17.41
C GLU A 172 17.55 3.98 -15.88
N HIS A 173 16.46 4.54 -15.35
CA HIS A 173 16.34 4.66 -13.91
C HIS A 173 15.97 3.32 -13.25
N VAL A 174 15.13 2.50 -13.89
CA VAL A 174 14.88 1.13 -13.45
C VAL A 174 16.15 0.30 -13.52
N GLU A 175 16.96 0.44 -14.58
CA GLU A 175 18.26 -0.22 -14.71
C GLU A 175 19.24 0.20 -13.62
N TYR A 176 19.30 1.49 -13.29
CA TYR A 176 20.09 2.00 -12.19
C TYR A 176 19.65 1.40 -10.84
N LEU A 177 18.35 1.27 -10.59
CA LEU A 177 17.82 0.74 -9.33
C LEU A 177 17.91 -0.79 -9.25
N ILE A 178 17.89 -1.50 -10.38
CA ILE A 178 17.94 -2.96 -10.47
C ILE A 178 19.01 -3.34 -11.49
N GLU A 179 20.24 -3.50 -11.01
CA GLU A 179 21.45 -3.73 -11.84
C GLU A 179 21.40 -5.11 -12.53
N ASP A 180 20.91 -6.13 -11.83
CA ASP A 180 20.77 -7.48 -12.41
C ASP A 180 19.76 -7.48 -13.55
N ALA A 181 20.20 -7.85 -14.75
CA ALA A 181 19.39 -7.81 -15.96
C ALA A 181 18.18 -8.76 -15.88
N THR A 182 18.34 -9.92 -15.25
CA THR A 182 17.25 -10.91 -15.10
C THR A 182 16.17 -10.38 -14.15
N GLU A 183 16.58 -9.86 -13.00
CA GLU A 183 15.66 -9.26 -12.03
C GLU A 183 14.96 -8.03 -12.63
N ARG A 184 15.68 -7.21 -13.40
CA ARG A 184 15.14 -6.04 -14.10
C ARG A 184 14.06 -6.42 -15.11
N GLU A 185 14.31 -7.43 -15.93
CA GLU A 185 13.32 -7.95 -16.88
C GLU A 185 12.06 -8.47 -16.18
N VAL A 186 12.23 -9.23 -15.11
CA VAL A 186 11.09 -9.72 -14.32
C VAL A 186 10.34 -8.57 -13.65
N PHE A 187 11.02 -7.54 -13.18
CA PHE A 187 10.39 -6.35 -12.60
C PHE A 187 9.56 -5.58 -13.63
N LEU A 188 10.11 -5.33 -14.81
CA LEU A 188 9.40 -4.65 -15.89
C LEU A 188 8.19 -5.48 -16.38
N ASN A 189 8.32 -6.81 -16.47
CA ASN A 189 7.22 -7.70 -16.79
C ASN A 189 6.14 -7.71 -15.69
N TRP A 190 6.54 -7.65 -14.42
CA TRP A 190 5.62 -7.54 -13.29
C TRP A 190 4.85 -6.21 -13.31
N LEU A 191 5.49 -5.09 -13.66
CA LEU A 191 4.82 -3.81 -13.88
C LEU A 191 3.86 -3.87 -15.08
N ALA A 192 4.32 -4.43 -16.20
CA ALA A 192 3.48 -4.60 -17.40
C ALA A 192 2.25 -5.49 -17.13
N HIS A 193 2.41 -6.50 -16.28
CA HIS A 193 1.31 -7.37 -15.86
C HIS A 193 0.23 -6.61 -15.04
N ILE A 194 0.58 -5.54 -14.32
CA ILE A 194 -0.42 -4.67 -13.68
C ILE A 194 -1.30 -4.00 -14.73
N GLU A 195 -0.69 -3.53 -15.81
CA GLU A 195 -1.39 -2.83 -16.89
C GLU A 195 -2.23 -3.76 -17.75
N GLN A 196 -1.72 -4.95 -18.07
CA GLN A 196 -2.31 -5.87 -19.03
C GLN A 196 -3.29 -6.86 -18.39
N GLN A 197 -3.00 -7.32 -17.17
CA GLN A 197 -3.79 -8.30 -16.44
C GLN A 197 -4.05 -7.82 -14.99
N PRO A 198 -4.73 -6.69 -14.82
CA PRO A 198 -4.88 -6.04 -13.52
C PRO A 198 -5.59 -6.93 -12.48
N GLY A 199 -6.48 -7.82 -12.89
CA GLY A 199 -7.24 -8.72 -12.02
C GLY A 199 -6.49 -9.98 -11.58
N VAL A 200 -5.35 -10.30 -12.22
CA VAL A 200 -4.56 -11.49 -11.87
C VAL A 200 -3.45 -11.10 -10.90
N LEU A 201 -3.47 -11.64 -9.70
CA LEU A 201 -2.49 -11.30 -8.66
C LEU A 201 -1.26 -12.22 -8.76
N PRO A 202 -0.04 -11.68 -8.95
CA PRO A 202 1.18 -12.46 -8.80
C PRO A 202 1.33 -12.97 -7.36
N HIS A 203 1.95 -14.13 -7.20
CA HIS A 203 2.12 -14.75 -5.88
C HIS A 203 3.20 -14.09 -5.02
N TYR A 204 3.83 -13.02 -5.50
CA TYR A 204 4.90 -12.32 -4.80
C TYR A 204 4.83 -10.80 -4.99
N GLY A 205 5.33 -10.10 -3.98
CA GLY A 205 5.66 -8.68 -4.03
C GLY A 205 7.17 -8.46 -4.17
N TRP A 206 7.57 -7.21 -4.30
CA TRP A 206 8.96 -6.79 -4.39
C TRP A 206 9.42 -6.10 -3.11
N LEU A 207 10.61 -6.48 -2.64
CA LEU A 207 11.37 -5.77 -1.63
C LEU A 207 12.64 -5.24 -2.27
N HIS A 208 12.75 -3.93 -2.35
CA HIS A 208 13.91 -3.23 -2.85
C HIS A 208 14.69 -2.63 -1.68
N ILE A 209 15.87 -3.15 -1.41
CA ILE A 209 16.77 -2.70 -0.35
C ILE A 209 17.84 -1.79 -0.98
N ALA A 210 18.02 -0.59 -0.45
CA ALA A 210 19.09 0.30 -0.86
C ALA A 210 19.91 0.74 0.36
N THR A 211 21.20 0.49 0.32
CA THR A 211 22.10 0.92 1.40
C THR A 211 22.32 2.43 1.42
N ASN A 212 22.20 3.07 0.26
CA ASN A 212 22.34 4.51 0.13
C ASN A 212 20.99 5.20 0.04
N THR A 213 20.83 6.34 0.70
CA THR A 213 19.68 7.21 0.59
C THR A 213 19.76 8.09 -0.66
N GLY A 214 18.65 8.69 -1.10
CA GLY A 214 18.66 9.62 -2.23
C GLY A 214 18.84 8.96 -3.62
N THR A 215 18.61 7.66 -3.75
CA THR A 215 18.76 6.91 -5.01
C THR A 215 17.61 7.09 -5.99
N GLY A 216 16.59 7.90 -5.68
CA GLY A 216 15.46 8.19 -6.58
C GLY A 216 14.35 7.14 -6.60
N ARG A 217 14.27 6.25 -5.62
CA ARG A 217 13.14 5.31 -5.45
C ARG A 217 11.79 6.03 -5.43
N ASN A 218 11.73 7.18 -4.74
CA ASN A 218 10.53 8.03 -4.65
C ASN A 218 10.14 8.63 -6.00
N TRP A 219 11.09 8.89 -6.90
CA TRP A 219 10.76 9.29 -8.25
C TRP A 219 10.07 8.16 -9.01
N MET A 220 10.61 6.94 -8.98
CA MET A 220 9.98 5.78 -9.60
C MET A 220 8.58 5.54 -9.01
N ALA A 221 8.44 5.57 -7.69
CA ALA A 221 7.14 5.46 -7.02
C ALA A 221 6.15 6.54 -7.51
N SER A 222 6.62 7.77 -7.69
CA SER A 222 5.83 8.90 -8.19
C SER A 222 5.40 8.72 -9.65
N VAL A 223 6.24 8.15 -10.51
CA VAL A 223 5.88 7.77 -11.89
C VAL A 223 4.77 6.72 -11.86
N LEU A 224 4.96 5.63 -11.12
CA LEU A 224 3.98 4.54 -11.03
C LEU A 224 2.63 5.01 -10.47
N ALA A 225 2.64 5.90 -9.48
CA ALA A 225 1.43 6.50 -8.92
C ALA A 225 0.66 7.33 -9.95
N ARG A 226 1.35 7.98 -10.89
CA ARG A 226 0.74 8.75 -11.99
C ARG A 226 0.28 7.85 -13.13
N VAL A 227 1.06 6.82 -13.46
CA VAL A 227 0.71 5.82 -14.49
C VAL A 227 -0.61 5.14 -14.13
N TRP A 228 -0.82 4.74 -12.88
CA TRP A 228 -2.08 4.15 -12.42
C TRP A 228 -2.84 5.08 -11.47
N ARG A 229 -2.99 6.33 -11.88
CA ARG A 229 -3.64 7.37 -11.08
C ARG A 229 -4.99 6.91 -10.53
N GLY A 230 -5.13 7.02 -9.22
CA GLY A 230 -6.35 6.62 -8.49
C GLY A 230 -6.43 5.13 -8.12
N TYR A 231 -5.48 4.29 -8.57
CA TYR A 231 -5.41 2.86 -8.28
C TYR A 231 -4.14 2.46 -7.52
N VAL A 232 -3.33 3.42 -7.13
CA VAL A 232 -2.13 3.21 -6.32
C VAL A 232 -2.37 3.73 -4.90
N ALA A 233 -1.89 2.99 -3.90
CA ALA A 233 -1.71 3.47 -2.53
C ALA A 233 -0.23 3.83 -2.34
N PRO A 234 0.17 5.09 -2.50
CA PRO A 234 1.53 5.52 -2.23
C PRO A 234 1.74 5.64 -0.71
N ASN A 235 2.97 5.43 -0.26
CA ASN A 235 3.39 5.67 1.12
C ASN A 235 2.48 5.00 2.16
N VAL A 236 2.26 3.69 2.01
CA VAL A 236 1.47 2.92 2.98
C VAL A 236 2.28 2.78 4.27
N ASP A 237 1.74 3.29 5.36
CA ASP A 237 2.25 3.00 6.70
C ASP A 237 1.93 1.54 7.05
N LEU A 238 2.92 0.67 6.86
CA LEU A 238 2.74 -0.76 7.02
C LEU A 238 2.49 -1.16 8.48
N PRO A 239 3.23 -0.65 9.49
CA PRO A 239 2.93 -0.88 10.90
C PRO A 239 1.49 -0.49 11.26
N ALA A 240 1.08 0.72 10.96
CA ALA A 240 -0.27 1.20 11.26
C ALA A 240 -1.35 0.36 10.54
N LEU A 241 -1.12 -0.09 9.30
CA LEU A 241 -2.04 -0.96 8.57
C LEU A 241 -2.16 -2.34 9.24
N LEU A 242 -1.05 -2.90 9.74
CA LEU A 242 -1.05 -4.23 10.37
C LEU A 242 -1.62 -4.23 11.79
N GLU A 243 -1.55 -3.11 12.49
CA GLU A 243 -2.11 -2.95 13.84
C GLU A 243 -3.58 -2.56 13.83
N SER A 244 -4.00 -1.79 12.84
CA SER A 244 -5.37 -1.30 12.70
C SER A 244 -6.34 -2.37 12.19
N GLN A 245 -7.60 -2.24 12.60
CA GLN A 245 -8.72 -2.92 11.94
C GLN A 245 -9.19 -2.21 10.65
N PHE A 246 -8.71 -0.98 10.39
CA PHE A 246 -9.09 -0.18 9.24
C PHE A 246 -8.03 -0.30 8.14
N ASN A 247 -8.47 -0.65 6.94
CA ASN A 247 -7.62 -0.85 5.77
C ASN A 247 -8.12 -0.08 4.53
N GLY A 248 -8.92 0.95 4.73
CA GLY A 248 -9.52 1.75 3.65
C GLY A 248 -8.52 2.33 2.66
N ALA A 249 -7.25 2.54 3.06
CA ALA A 249 -6.19 2.97 2.15
C ALA A 249 -5.93 2.00 1.00
N LEU A 250 -6.24 0.71 1.19
CA LEU A 250 -6.11 -0.33 0.17
C LEU A 250 -7.34 -0.48 -0.72
N ALA A 251 -8.44 0.24 -0.45
CA ALA A 251 -9.67 0.14 -1.23
C ALA A 251 -9.43 0.49 -2.70
N GLY A 252 -9.79 -0.42 -3.61
CA GLY A 252 -9.68 -0.19 -5.04
C GLY A 252 -8.24 -0.01 -5.54
N ARG A 253 -7.24 -0.66 -4.95
CA ARG A 253 -5.83 -0.51 -5.34
C ARG A 253 -5.30 -1.73 -6.08
N VAL A 254 -4.51 -1.46 -7.14
CA VAL A 254 -3.76 -2.47 -7.89
C VAL A 254 -2.29 -2.52 -7.46
N LEU A 255 -1.80 -1.45 -6.82
CA LEU A 255 -0.44 -1.36 -6.31
C LEU A 255 -0.44 -0.62 -4.97
N ALA A 256 0.21 -1.19 -3.98
CA ALA A 256 0.56 -0.56 -2.72
C ALA A 256 2.09 -0.39 -2.67
N MET A 257 2.53 0.81 -2.36
CA MET A 257 3.94 1.12 -2.17
C MET A 257 4.19 1.51 -0.73
N VAL A 258 5.20 0.90 -0.14
CA VAL A 258 5.64 1.15 1.22
C VAL A 258 7.02 1.78 1.13
N ASP A 259 7.19 2.96 1.70
CA ASP A 259 8.47 3.63 1.79
C ASP A 259 8.93 3.65 3.25
N GLU A 260 10.22 3.44 3.48
CA GLU A 260 10.83 3.40 4.82
C GLU A 260 10.15 2.46 5.82
N VAL A 261 10.24 1.16 5.56
CA VAL A 261 9.99 0.21 6.63
C VAL A 261 11.21 0.28 7.56
N GLN A 262 11.06 1.00 8.65
CA GLN A 262 12.01 0.94 9.76
C GLN A 262 11.86 -0.42 10.45
N GLU A 263 12.98 -0.95 10.91
CA GLU A 263 13.15 -2.24 11.59
C GLU A 263 11.86 -2.98 11.97
N GLY A 264 11.71 -4.20 11.47
CA GLY A 264 10.65 -5.13 11.87
C GLY A 264 10.74 -5.57 13.35
N GLY A 265 11.23 -4.67 14.22
CA GLY A 265 11.50 -4.85 15.64
C GLY A 265 10.31 -4.71 16.57
N GLY A 266 9.10 -5.00 16.13
CA GLY A 266 7.97 -5.15 17.05
C GLY A 266 8.16 -6.38 17.96
N GLU A 267 7.53 -6.37 19.14
CA GLU A 267 7.59 -7.47 20.14
C GLU A 267 7.32 -8.88 19.58
N ASN A 268 6.74 -8.98 18.37
CA ASN A 268 6.48 -10.27 17.72
C ASN A 268 6.57 -10.21 16.18
N PRO A 269 7.77 -10.28 15.58
CA PRO A 269 7.99 -10.18 14.13
C PRO A 269 7.23 -11.25 13.34
N PHE A 270 6.97 -12.44 13.92
CA PHE A 270 6.23 -13.50 13.24
C PHE A 270 4.73 -13.22 13.14
N ARG A 271 4.15 -12.51 14.09
CA ARG A 271 2.75 -12.08 14.00
C ARG A 271 2.58 -11.07 12.88
N THR A 272 3.51 -10.14 12.76
CA THR A 272 3.57 -9.15 11.67
C THR A 272 3.73 -9.83 10.31
N ALA A 273 4.65 -10.78 10.19
CA ALA A 273 4.83 -11.56 8.96
C ALA A 273 3.56 -12.32 8.55
N ASN A 274 2.86 -12.96 9.48
CA ASN A 274 1.65 -13.71 9.18
C ASN A 274 0.50 -12.78 8.73
N LYS A 275 0.33 -11.63 9.37
CA LYS A 275 -0.66 -10.63 8.96
C LYS A 275 -0.35 -10.07 7.56
N LEU A 276 0.91 -9.70 7.30
CA LEU A 276 1.35 -9.23 5.99
C LEU A 276 1.10 -10.28 4.90
N ASN A 277 1.46 -11.53 5.18
CA ASN A 277 1.24 -12.63 4.26
C ASN A 277 -0.24 -12.87 3.93
N ALA A 278 -1.13 -12.67 4.90
CA ALA A 278 -2.56 -12.76 4.70
C ALA A 278 -3.09 -11.63 3.79
N ILE A 279 -2.52 -10.43 3.89
CA ILE A 279 -2.92 -9.27 3.07
C ILE A 279 -2.39 -9.40 1.64
N VAL A 280 -1.14 -9.87 1.48
CA VAL A 280 -0.45 -9.91 0.17
C VAL A 280 -1.08 -10.94 -0.77
N ASN A 281 -1.45 -12.12 -0.28
CA ASN A 281 -1.84 -13.26 -1.12
C ASN A 281 -3.31 -13.66 -1.04
N ALA A 282 -4.15 -12.96 -0.27
CA ALA A 282 -5.57 -13.29 -0.21
C ALA A 282 -6.23 -13.03 -1.59
N GLU A 283 -7.03 -13.96 -2.08
CA GLU A 283 -7.80 -13.80 -3.33
C GLU A 283 -8.89 -12.73 -3.19
N LYS A 284 -9.44 -12.63 -2.00
CA LYS A 284 -10.43 -11.61 -1.64
C LYS A 284 -10.04 -10.90 -0.35
N ARG A 285 -10.46 -9.68 -0.21
CA ARG A 285 -10.24 -8.92 1.01
C ARG A 285 -11.47 -8.13 1.42
N LYS A 286 -11.68 -8.08 2.72
CA LYS A 286 -12.66 -7.20 3.32
C LYS A 286 -12.05 -5.82 3.48
N ILE A 287 -12.68 -4.82 2.91
CA ILE A 287 -12.32 -3.41 3.09
C ILE A 287 -13.17 -2.84 4.21
N ASN A 288 -12.52 -2.33 5.24
CA ASN A 288 -13.11 -1.66 6.39
C ASN A 288 -12.59 -0.23 6.47
N PRO A 289 -13.24 0.74 5.81
CA PRO A 289 -12.83 2.15 5.89
C PRO A 289 -13.31 2.77 7.21
N LYS A 290 -12.52 3.67 7.82
CA LYS A 290 -12.79 4.34 9.10
C LYS A 290 -14.09 5.10 8.97
N PHE A 291 -15.01 5.32 8.74
CA PHE A 291 -16.26 6.07 8.59
C PHE A 291 -17.08 5.66 7.35
N GLY A 292 -16.74 4.52 6.74
CA GLY A 292 -17.45 4.01 5.59
C GLY A 292 -18.05 2.66 5.84
N ARG A 293 -18.80 2.15 4.85
CA ARG A 293 -19.35 0.81 4.90
C ARG A 293 -18.31 -0.21 4.46
N GLU A 294 -18.29 -1.32 5.15
CA GLU A 294 -17.51 -2.48 4.76
C GLU A 294 -17.99 -3.04 3.41
N CYS A 295 -17.05 -3.51 2.61
CA CYS A 295 -17.34 -4.21 1.38
C CYS A 295 -16.26 -5.27 1.10
N TRP A 296 -16.62 -6.26 0.28
CA TRP A 296 -15.68 -7.24 -0.23
C TRP A 296 -15.14 -6.83 -1.59
N GLU A 297 -13.86 -7.02 -1.80
CA GLU A 297 -13.17 -6.76 -3.05
C GLU A 297 -12.38 -7.99 -3.49
N HIS A 298 -12.29 -8.22 -4.81
CA HIS A 298 -11.26 -9.08 -5.39
C HIS A 298 -9.91 -8.42 -5.18
N ASN A 299 -8.98 -9.15 -4.60
CA ASN A 299 -7.66 -8.59 -4.32
C ASN A 299 -6.83 -8.52 -5.61
N ALA A 300 -6.51 -7.32 -6.02
CA ALA A 300 -5.64 -7.03 -7.16
C ALA A 300 -4.40 -6.23 -6.75
N CYS A 301 -4.19 -6.03 -5.45
CA CYS A 301 -3.14 -5.15 -4.93
C CYS A 301 -1.80 -5.87 -4.84
N ARG A 302 -0.86 -5.48 -5.69
CA ARG A 302 0.54 -5.89 -5.62
C ARG A 302 1.30 -5.00 -4.64
N TRP A 303 2.44 -5.49 -4.16
CA TRP A 303 3.22 -4.80 -3.14
C TRP A 303 4.63 -4.51 -3.63
N LEU A 304 5.04 -3.25 -3.50
CA LEU A 304 6.39 -2.76 -3.75
C LEU A 304 6.89 -2.07 -2.48
N VAL A 305 7.85 -2.69 -1.82
CA VAL A 305 8.40 -2.22 -0.55
C VAL A 305 9.80 -1.69 -0.78
N PHE A 306 10.06 -0.49 -0.30
CA PHE A 306 11.38 0.13 -0.26
C PHE A 306 11.88 0.17 1.17
N SER A 307 13.14 -0.16 1.38
CA SER A 307 13.79 -0.05 2.68
C SER A 307 15.27 0.25 2.53
N ASN A 308 15.82 0.84 3.57
CA ASN A 308 17.28 0.97 3.77
C ASN A 308 17.82 -0.18 4.63
N TYR A 309 16.95 -1.01 5.20
CA TYR A 309 17.29 -2.07 6.13
C TYR A 309 17.06 -3.45 5.54
N GLU A 310 18.00 -4.36 5.75
CA GLU A 310 17.88 -5.74 5.28
C GLU A 310 16.80 -6.52 6.05
N ASN A 311 16.55 -6.19 7.31
CA ASN A 311 15.54 -6.76 8.19
C ASN A 311 14.15 -6.11 8.08
N ALA A 312 13.89 -5.32 7.05
CA ALA A 312 12.65 -4.57 6.87
C ALA A 312 11.38 -5.43 6.93
N LEU A 313 11.43 -6.62 6.37
CA LEU A 313 10.31 -7.56 6.38
C LEU A 313 10.74 -8.86 7.08
N PRO A 314 10.00 -9.30 8.12
CA PRO A 314 10.28 -10.57 8.76
C PRO A 314 9.98 -11.72 7.80
N MET A 315 11.02 -12.36 7.28
CA MET A 315 10.95 -13.48 6.34
C MET A 315 11.43 -14.78 7.00
N LYS A 316 10.93 -15.91 6.51
CA LYS A 316 11.41 -17.25 6.87
C LYS A 316 12.19 -17.84 5.70
N GLY A 317 13.09 -18.79 5.97
CA GLY A 317 13.88 -19.45 4.94
C GLY A 317 13.05 -20.10 3.82
N THR A 318 11.80 -20.45 4.10
CA THR A 318 10.84 -21.01 3.15
C THR A 318 9.94 -19.95 2.48
N ASP A 319 10.19 -18.67 2.74
CA ASP A 319 9.36 -17.59 2.20
C ASP A 319 9.42 -17.54 0.67
N ARG A 320 8.24 -17.54 0.05
CA ARG A 320 8.03 -17.52 -1.41
C ARG A 320 7.27 -16.28 -1.90
N ARG A 321 7.05 -15.31 -1.01
CA ARG A 321 6.17 -14.16 -1.29
C ARG A 321 6.92 -12.90 -1.64
N TRP A 322 8.24 -12.86 -1.42
CA TRP A 322 9.04 -11.68 -1.65
C TRP A 322 10.17 -11.97 -2.64
N ARG A 323 10.20 -11.19 -3.72
CA ARG A 323 11.34 -11.07 -4.59
C ARG A 323 12.19 -9.92 -4.07
N VAL A 324 13.46 -10.19 -3.75
CA VAL A 324 14.33 -9.23 -3.08
C VAL A 324 15.42 -8.80 -4.04
N VAL A 325 15.58 -7.49 -4.18
CA VAL A 325 16.69 -6.88 -4.91
C VAL A 325 17.43 -5.90 -4.03
N ARG A 326 18.74 -5.77 -4.25
CA ARG A 326 19.61 -4.87 -3.52
C ARG A 326 20.25 -3.87 -4.47
N HIS A 327 20.29 -2.62 -4.05
CA HIS A 327 20.92 -1.52 -4.75
C HIS A 327 21.98 -0.87 -3.86
N ASN A 328 23.23 -0.86 -4.33
CA ASN A 328 24.37 -0.37 -3.56
C ASN A 328 25.04 0.84 -4.21
N ALA A 329 24.60 1.27 -5.40
CA ALA A 329 25.23 2.38 -6.10
C ALA A 329 25.01 3.70 -5.37
N ALA A 330 25.97 4.59 -5.52
CA ALA A 330 25.88 5.96 -5.01
C ALA A 330 24.75 6.73 -5.72
N PRO A 331 24.12 7.72 -5.06
CA PRO A 331 23.14 8.58 -5.70
C PRO A 331 23.69 9.23 -6.98
N ARG A 332 22.83 9.39 -7.98
CA ARG A 332 23.16 10.14 -9.20
C ARG A 332 23.31 11.64 -8.91
N SER A 333 23.81 12.41 -9.87
CA SER A 333 23.99 13.85 -9.68
C SER A 333 22.65 14.58 -9.47
N PRO A 334 22.66 15.72 -8.75
CA PRO A 334 21.46 16.57 -8.58
C PRO A 334 20.83 16.99 -9.89
N GLU A 335 21.65 17.25 -10.94
CA GLU A 335 21.15 17.63 -12.27
C GLU A 335 20.38 16.49 -12.94
N THR A 336 20.82 15.24 -12.73
CA THR A 336 20.09 14.07 -13.22
C THR A 336 18.73 13.98 -12.55
N TYR A 337 18.67 14.12 -11.23
CA TYR A 337 17.38 14.12 -10.52
C TYR A 337 16.49 15.29 -10.90
N ALA A 338 17.02 16.50 -11.10
CA ALA A 338 16.25 17.64 -11.55
C ALA A 338 15.54 17.35 -12.89
N LYS A 339 16.24 16.72 -13.85
CA LYS A 339 15.63 16.28 -15.13
C LYS A 339 14.56 15.23 -14.92
N LEU A 340 14.81 14.20 -14.09
CA LEU A 340 13.84 13.16 -13.79
C LEU A 340 12.57 13.74 -13.13
N TYR A 341 12.73 14.61 -12.13
CA TYR A 341 11.58 15.21 -11.43
C TYR A 341 10.77 16.14 -12.35
N ALA A 342 11.38 16.81 -13.32
CA ALA A 342 10.64 17.58 -14.31
C ALA A 342 9.66 16.73 -15.13
N LEU A 343 10.03 15.49 -15.46
CA LEU A 343 9.18 14.54 -16.19
C LEU A 343 7.91 14.11 -15.43
N LEU A 344 7.87 14.27 -14.10
CA LEU A 344 6.66 13.96 -13.33
C LEU A 344 5.47 14.87 -13.69
N ASN A 345 5.73 16.05 -14.23
CA ASN A 345 4.70 17.01 -14.64
C ASN A 345 4.38 16.90 -16.16
N ASP A 346 5.07 16.03 -16.87
CA ASP A 346 4.82 15.75 -18.29
C ASP A 346 3.79 14.62 -18.43
N ALA A 347 2.56 14.98 -18.75
CA ALA A 347 1.47 14.01 -18.92
C ALA A 347 1.70 13.06 -20.10
N GLU A 348 2.37 13.51 -21.16
CA GLU A 348 2.69 12.66 -22.32
C GLU A 348 3.77 11.63 -21.97
N PHE A 349 4.79 12.00 -21.19
CA PHE A 349 5.77 11.06 -20.66
C PHE A 349 5.11 9.98 -19.78
N ILE A 350 4.24 10.37 -18.85
CA ILE A 350 3.52 9.44 -17.98
C ILE A 350 2.63 8.49 -18.80
N ASN A 351 1.95 9.02 -19.83
CA ASN A 351 1.16 8.20 -20.74
C ASN A 351 2.05 7.25 -21.54
N ALA A 352 3.21 7.71 -22.02
CA ALA A 352 4.17 6.90 -22.78
C ALA A 352 4.72 5.71 -21.94
N VAL A 353 5.03 5.93 -20.66
CA VAL A 353 5.41 4.85 -19.74
C VAL A 353 4.27 3.83 -19.61
N GLY A 354 3.03 4.29 -19.45
CA GLY A 354 1.86 3.40 -19.40
C GLY A 354 1.65 2.62 -20.70
N MET A 355 1.86 3.25 -21.86
CA MET A 355 1.80 2.59 -23.17
C MET A 355 2.91 1.55 -23.34
N TYR A 356 4.14 1.87 -22.96
CA TYR A 356 5.26 0.93 -22.95
C TYR A 356 4.92 -0.33 -22.14
N LEU A 357 4.35 -0.17 -20.95
CA LEU A 357 3.94 -1.30 -20.09
C LEU A 357 2.78 -2.09 -20.72
N ARG A 358 1.87 -1.42 -21.43
CA ARG A 358 0.74 -2.06 -22.13
C ARG A 358 1.18 -2.88 -23.34
N GLU A 359 2.18 -2.41 -24.07
CA GLU A 359 2.65 -3.02 -25.33
C GLU A 359 3.80 -4.01 -25.11
N ARG A 360 4.38 -4.02 -23.89
CA ARG A 360 5.47 -4.94 -23.56
C ARG A 360 5.02 -6.38 -23.66
N ASP A 361 5.80 -7.22 -24.34
CA ASP A 361 5.57 -8.66 -24.39
C ASP A 361 5.84 -9.29 -23.01
N ILE A 362 4.82 -9.87 -22.42
CA ILE A 362 4.86 -10.61 -21.15
C ILE A 362 4.45 -12.08 -21.32
N GLY A 363 4.48 -12.61 -22.52
CA GLY A 363 4.05 -13.99 -22.79
C GLY A 363 4.83 -15.04 -21.98
N ALA A 364 6.09 -14.76 -21.67
CA ALA A 364 6.93 -15.61 -20.82
C ALA A 364 6.81 -15.33 -19.31
N PHE A 365 6.07 -14.30 -18.89
CA PHE A 365 5.92 -13.95 -17.47
C PHE A 365 4.98 -14.92 -16.76
N ASN A 366 5.50 -15.58 -15.72
CA ASN A 366 4.70 -16.47 -14.88
C ASN A 366 4.36 -15.79 -13.53
N PRO A 367 3.12 -15.36 -13.30
CA PRO A 367 2.72 -14.74 -12.03
C PRO A 367 2.78 -15.71 -10.83
N GLY A 368 2.80 -17.02 -11.07
CA GLY A 368 2.92 -18.06 -10.04
C GLY A 368 4.35 -18.48 -9.74
N GLU A 369 5.35 -17.90 -10.41
CA GLU A 369 6.76 -18.22 -10.20
C GLU A 369 7.19 -18.00 -8.75
N ARG A 370 8.05 -18.89 -8.25
CA ARG A 370 8.69 -18.68 -6.94
C ARG A 370 9.89 -17.76 -7.09
N PRO A 371 9.97 -16.68 -6.30
CA PRO A 371 11.16 -15.84 -6.26
C PRO A 371 12.42 -16.65 -5.95
N PRO A 372 13.53 -16.42 -6.66
CA PRO A 372 14.77 -17.14 -6.44
C PRO A 372 15.37 -16.79 -5.08
N MET A 373 16.21 -17.71 -4.58
CA MET A 373 17.04 -17.47 -3.40
C MET A 373 18.35 -16.82 -3.85
N ASN A 374 18.28 -15.53 -4.23
CA ASN A 374 19.46 -14.74 -4.60
C ASN A 374 20.20 -14.21 -3.34
N ASP A 375 21.36 -13.58 -3.52
CA ASP A 375 22.19 -13.08 -2.41
C ASP A 375 21.47 -12.01 -1.59
N ALA A 376 20.73 -11.13 -2.23
CA ALA A 376 19.93 -10.10 -1.55
C ALA A 376 18.88 -10.72 -0.63
N LYS A 377 18.21 -11.78 -1.07
CA LYS A 377 17.22 -12.50 -0.24
C LYS A 377 17.89 -13.27 0.89
N ARG A 378 19.05 -13.89 0.64
CA ARG A 378 19.85 -14.55 1.70
C ARG A 378 20.24 -13.56 2.79
N ALA A 379 20.76 -12.40 2.40
CA ALA A 379 21.14 -11.34 3.34
C ALA A 379 19.93 -10.84 4.16
N ALA A 380 18.79 -10.60 3.50
CA ALA A 380 17.58 -10.16 4.17
C ALA A 380 17.03 -11.21 5.16
N LEU A 381 17.09 -12.50 4.79
CA LEU A 381 16.72 -13.60 5.68
C LEU A 381 17.64 -13.65 6.89
N ASP A 382 18.93 -13.50 6.67
CA ASP A 382 19.95 -13.53 7.72
C ASP A 382 19.80 -12.34 8.69
N ALA A 383 19.55 -11.15 8.14
CA ALA A 383 19.26 -9.97 8.94
C ALA A 383 17.98 -10.11 9.77
N SER A 384 16.98 -10.83 9.28
CA SER A 384 15.69 -11.05 9.95
C SER A 384 15.72 -12.09 11.06
N LYS A 385 16.82 -12.85 11.20
CA LYS A 385 16.98 -13.84 12.28
C LYS A 385 17.06 -13.16 13.63
N SER A 386 16.31 -13.68 14.60
CA SER A 386 16.43 -13.25 15.98
C SER A 386 17.79 -13.63 16.58
N ILE A 387 18.20 -12.94 17.64
CA ILE A 387 19.44 -13.27 18.38
C ILE A 387 19.50 -14.76 18.76
N PRO A 388 18.43 -15.39 19.33
CA PRO A 388 18.43 -16.82 19.59
C PRO A 388 18.63 -17.70 18.35
N GLN A 389 18.09 -17.30 17.18
CA GLN A 389 18.28 -18.08 15.95
C GLN A 389 19.72 -18.02 15.46
N LYS A 390 20.34 -16.82 15.44
CA LYS A 390 21.75 -16.65 15.09
C LYS A 390 22.66 -17.45 16.04
N ALA A 391 22.37 -17.36 17.33
CA ALA A 391 23.12 -18.12 18.35
C ALA A 391 22.97 -19.63 18.17
N ALA A 392 21.77 -20.13 17.85
CA ALA A 392 21.54 -21.55 17.59
C ALA A 392 22.33 -22.06 16.38
N GLU A 393 22.34 -21.29 15.27
CA GLU A 393 23.13 -21.64 14.08
C GLU A 393 24.62 -21.68 14.37
N GLN A 394 25.13 -20.72 15.14
CA GLN A 394 26.52 -20.71 15.57
C GLN A 394 26.84 -21.89 16.49
N LEU A 395 25.92 -22.26 17.39
CA LEU A 395 26.07 -23.47 18.22
C LEU A 395 26.16 -24.73 17.35
N VAL A 396 25.27 -24.91 16.39
CA VAL A 396 25.30 -26.05 15.47
C VAL A 396 26.60 -26.10 14.68
N ALA A 397 27.09 -24.96 14.21
CA ALA A 397 28.31 -24.87 13.42
C ALA A 397 29.59 -25.06 14.24
N ASN A 398 29.70 -24.43 15.40
CA ASN A 398 30.97 -24.21 16.09
C ASN A 398 31.07 -24.84 17.48
N TRP A 399 30.01 -25.42 18.04
CA TRP A 399 30.09 -26.06 19.35
C TRP A 399 31.09 -27.21 19.32
N PRO A 400 32.00 -27.34 20.32
CA PRO A 400 33.10 -28.31 20.29
C PRO A 400 32.69 -29.79 20.33
N SER A 401 31.43 -30.11 20.65
CA SER A 401 30.91 -31.45 20.62
C SER A 401 29.61 -31.59 19.80
N ASP A 402 29.24 -32.82 19.45
CA ASP A 402 28.01 -33.06 18.68
C ASP A 402 26.74 -32.93 19.54
N VAL A 403 26.87 -32.91 20.86
CA VAL A 403 25.75 -32.85 21.80
C VAL A 403 25.89 -31.69 22.77
N ILE A 404 24.79 -30.98 23.02
CA ILE A 404 24.74 -29.88 24.00
C ILE A 404 23.60 -30.11 25.00
N THR A 405 23.76 -29.67 26.25
CA THR A 405 22.65 -29.65 27.21
C THR A 405 21.80 -28.42 27.08
N ASN A 406 20.52 -28.47 27.51
CA ASN A 406 19.68 -27.27 27.58
C ASN A 406 20.30 -26.14 28.42
N GLY A 407 21.05 -26.52 29.49
CA GLY A 407 21.71 -25.55 30.34
C GLY A 407 22.79 -24.78 29.59
N ASP A 408 23.69 -25.49 28.91
CA ASP A 408 24.78 -24.88 28.12
C ASP A 408 24.21 -24.06 26.95
N ALA A 409 23.16 -24.62 26.30
CA ALA A 409 22.52 -23.86 25.19
C ALA A 409 21.86 -22.57 25.70
N ALA A 410 21.20 -22.60 26.86
CA ALA A 410 20.59 -21.41 27.44
C ALA A 410 21.64 -20.37 27.88
N GLU A 411 22.78 -20.82 28.40
CA GLU A 411 23.91 -19.95 28.77
C GLU A 411 24.50 -19.23 27.56
N VAL A 412 24.75 -19.96 26.46
CA VAL A 412 25.33 -19.40 25.22
C VAL A 412 24.35 -18.55 24.44
N MET A 413 23.08 -18.94 24.41
CA MET A 413 22.03 -18.22 23.67
C MET A 413 21.43 -17.03 24.45
N GLY A 414 21.83 -16.86 25.72
CA GLY A 414 21.44 -15.71 26.51
C GLY A 414 22.01 -14.43 25.86
N ASP A 415 21.16 -13.44 25.68
CA ASP A 415 21.50 -12.16 25.06
C ASP A 415 22.11 -11.15 26.05
N GLY A 416 22.48 -11.61 27.25
CA GLY A 416 22.93 -10.73 28.35
C GLY A 416 21.80 -9.93 28.99
N SER A 417 20.54 -10.09 28.56
CA SER A 417 19.39 -9.49 29.22
C SER A 417 19.06 -10.22 30.53
N GLU A 418 18.51 -9.50 31.51
CA GLU A 418 18.05 -10.07 32.77
C GLU A 418 16.99 -11.19 32.59
N LYS A 419 16.30 -11.26 31.46
CA LYS A 419 15.25 -12.24 31.18
C LYS A 419 15.74 -13.52 30.52
N GLY A 420 16.97 -13.53 29.93
CA GLY A 420 17.51 -14.67 29.21
C GLY A 420 16.61 -15.18 28.06
N VAL A 421 17.02 -16.28 27.43
CA VAL A 421 16.23 -16.96 26.39
C VAL A 421 15.15 -17.85 27.03
N THR A 422 13.90 -17.68 26.61
CA THR A 422 12.83 -18.58 27.09
C THR A 422 13.03 -20.00 26.53
N PRO A 423 12.67 -21.07 27.31
CA PRO A 423 12.80 -22.46 26.84
C PRO A 423 12.09 -22.76 25.52
N ALA A 424 10.99 -22.04 25.25
CA ALA A 424 10.24 -22.19 23.99
C ALA A 424 11.00 -21.58 22.82
N ALA A 425 11.56 -20.39 23.00
CA ALA A 425 12.37 -19.71 21.98
C ALA A 425 13.65 -20.48 21.66
N MET A 426 14.35 -20.98 22.68
CA MET A 426 15.54 -21.82 22.54
C MET A 426 15.23 -23.11 21.77
N ARG A 427 14.19 -23.84 22.16
CA ARG A 427 13.77 -25.06 21.46
C ARG A 427 13.49 -24.80 20.00
N ARG A 428 12.75 -23.75 19.71
CA ARG A 428 12.41 -23.36 18.34
C ARG A 428 13.66 -23.01 17.54
N ALA A 429 14.55 -22.20 18.10
CA ALA A 429 15.78 -21.79 17.42
C ALA A 429 16.70 -22.96 17.12
N LEU A 430 16.91 -23.89 18.07
CA LEU A 430 17.71 -25.09 17.87
C LEU A 430 17.10 -26.01 16.81
N THR A 431 15.76 -26.22 16.84
CA THR A 431 15.08 -27.04 15.84
C THR A 431 15.18 -26.39 14.43
N GLU A 432 15.01 -25.07 14.32
CA GLU A 432 15.15 -24.33 13.06
C GLU A 432 16.60 -24.37 12.54
N ALA A 433 17.59 -24.42 13.43
CA ALA A 433 19.01 -24.60 13.09
C ALA A 433 19.37 -26.05 12.71
N GLY A 434 18.44 -26.99 12.75
CA GLY A 434 18.64 -28.38 12.38
C GLY A 434 19.07 -29.29 13.52
N ALA A 435 19.11 -28.81 14.76
CA ALA A 435 19.39 -29.65 15.91
C ALA A 435 18.19 -30.56 16.25
N ILE A 436 18.47 -31.78 16.67
CA ILE A 436 17.48 -32.78 17.03
C ILE A 436 17.48 -33.01 18.56
N GLN A 437 16.30 -32.98 19.15
CA GLN A 437 16.19 -33.23 20.58
C GLN A 437 16.34 -34.73 20.86
N TYR A 438 17.32 -35.13 21.66
CA TYR A 438 17.59 -36.52 21.99
C TYR A 438 16.42 -37.14 22.81
N GLY A 439 16.05 -38.39 22.45
CA GLY A 439 15.08 -39.19 23.16
C GLY A 439 13.72 -38.55 23.41
N ASP A 440 13.19 -37.78 22.42
CA ASP A 440 11.94 -37.02 22.53
C ASP A 440 11.91 -36.10 23.76
N GLY A 441 13.07 -35.60 24.17
CA GLY A 441 13.21 -34.68 25.29
C GLY A 441 13.26 -35.36 26.65
N ARG A 442 13.51 -36.67 26.71
CA ARG A 442 13.80 -37.36 27.97
C ARG A 442 15.10 -36.86 28.58
N PRO A 443 15.13 -36.56 29.88
CA PRO A 443 16.34 -36.09 30.53
C PRO A 443 17.40 -37.17 30.65
N VAL A 444 18.65 -36.77 30.45
CA VAL A 444 19.85 -37.60 30.63
C VAL A 444 20.60 -37.09 31.86
N LYS A 445 21.19 -38.00 32.67
CA LYS A 445 22.06 -37.58 33.78
C LYS A 445 23.45 -37.21 33.27
N VAL A 446 23.74 -35.90 33.30
CA VAL A 446 25.05 -35.36 32.97
C VAL A 446 25.65 -34.70 34.21
N ARG A 447 26.83 -35.21 34.65
CA ARG A 447 27.49 -34.77 35.92
C ARG A 447 26.57 -34.77 37.14
N GLY A 448 25.71 -35.80 37.28
CA GLY A 448 24.80 -35.93 38.41
C GLY A 448 23.50 -35.12 38.34
N GLN A 449 23.36 -34.23 37.38
CA GLN A 449 22.15 -33.45 37.14
C GLN A 449 21.38 -33.96 35.91
N SER A 450 20.05 -33.84 35.95
CA SER A 450 19.17 -34.25 34.83
C SER A 450 18.99 -33.14 33.84
N TRP A 451 19.48 -33.31 32.61
CA TRP A 451 19.39 -32.36 31.53
C TRP A 451 18.69 -32.93 30.28
N ARG A 452 17.94 -32.13 29.56
CA ARG A 452 17.56 -32.44 28.19
C ARG A 452 18.74 -32.10 27.30
N CYS A 453 19.02 -32.98 26.32
CA CYS A 453 20.14 -32.80 25.39
C CYS A 453 19.65 -32.61 23.96
N TRP A 454 20.47 -31.93 23.18
CA TRP A 454 20.28 -31.71 21.76
C TRP A 454 21.46 -32.26 20.99
N ILE A 455 21.17 -32.97 19.91
CA ILE A 455 22.13 -33.43 18.93
C ILE A 455 22.27 -32.28 17.89
N LEU A 456 23.45 -31.69 17.81
CA LEU A 456 23.75 -30.56 16.92
C LEU A 456 24.22 -31.03 15.53
N ARG A 457 24.97 -32.14 15.51
CA ARG A 457 25.59 -32.72 14.31
C ARG A 457 25.64 -34.21 14.37
N ASN A 458 25.89 -34.89 13.23
CA ASN A 458 26.04 -36.33 13.12
C ASN A 458 24.86 -37.12 13.71
N ALA A 459 23.65 -36.71 13.41
CA ALA A 459 22.40 -37.23 13.99
C ALA A 459 22.32 -38.77 13.89
N GLU A 460 22.67 -39.39 12.75
CA GLU A 460 22.69 -40.85 12.54
C GLU A 460 23.52 -41.60 13.58
N ARG A 461 24.58 -40.97 14.07
CA ARG A 461 25.44 -41.57 15.13
C ARG A 461 24.78 -41.54 16.50
N TRP A 462 24.00 -40.51 16.78
CA TRP A 462 23.55 -40.21 18.14
C TRP A 462 22.07 -40.50 18.39
N GLU A 463 21.27 -40.79 17.35
CA GLU A 463 19.82 -40.99 17.48
C GLU A 463 19.51 -42.22 18.34
N ASP A 464 20.25 -43.35 18.14
CA ASP A 464 20.10 -44.60 18.89
C ASP A 464 21.15 -44.77 20.01
N ALA A 465 21.93 -43.71 20.31
CA ALA A 465 22.98 -43.77 21.32
C ALA A 465 22.39 -43.95 22.73
N LYS A 466 23.11 -44.69 23.60
CA LYS A 466 22.70 -44.88 24.99
C LYS A 466 22.85 -43.57 25.80
N PRO A 467 22.02 -43.36 26.83
CA PRO A 467 22.09 -42.16 27.66
C PRO A 467 23.49 -41.84 28.22
N ILE A 468 24.31 -42.85 28.48
CA ILE A 468 25.68 -42.66 28.96
C ILE A 468 26.60 -42.07 27.89
N GLU A 469 26.42 -42.47 26.64
CA GLU A 469 27.21 -41.97 25.50
C GLU A 469 26.87 -40.49 25.20
N ILE A 470 25.59 -40.16 25.28
CA ILE A 470 25.09 -38.78 25.19
C ILE A 470 25.64 -37.90 26.32
N ALA A 471 25.64 -38.44 27.57
CA ALA A 471 26.20 -37.72 28.71
C ALA A 471 27.70 -37.47 28.55
N THR A 472 28.44 -38.46 28.04
CA THR A 472 29.89 -38.35 27.82
C THR A 472 30.20 -37.30 26.76
N GLU A 473 29.48 -37.33 25.63
CA GLU A 473 29.68 -36.36 24.55
C GLU A 473 29.28 -34.93 24.97
N ALA A 474 28.18 -34.77 25.72
CA ALA A 474 27.75 -33.46 26.21
C ALA A 474 28.76 -32.79 27.17
N VAL A 475 29.57 -33.59 27.89
CA VAL A 475 30.64 -33.07 28.78
C VAL A 475 31.87 -32.66 28.00
N ARG A 476 32.13 -33.29 26.86
CA ARG A 476 33.37 -33.12 26.06
C ARG A 476 33.70 -31.68 25.71
N ALA A 477 32.69 -30.86 25.36
CA ALA A 477 32.91 -29.45 25.04
C ALA A 477 33.54 -28.64 26.19
N ARG A 478 33.17 -28.96 27.43
CA ARG A 478 33.72 -28.31 28.65
C ARG A 478 35.12 -28.80 29.03
N GLU A 479 35.50 -30.02 28.59
CA GLU A 479 36.81 -30.56 28.84
C GLU A 479 37.87 -30.07 27.85
N TYR A 480 37.50 -29.75 26.62
CA TYR A 480 38.41 -29.29 25.56
C TYR A 480 38.56 -27.76 25.48
N GLY A 481 37.72 -27.00 26.12
CA GLY A 481 37.77 -25.55 26.09
C GLY A 481 37.40 -24.95 27.43
N GLY A 482 38.36 -24.55 28.21
CA GLY A 482 38.17 -23.91 29.53
C GLY A 482 37.44 -22.56 29.52
N ALA A 483 36.81 -22.15 28.41
CA ALA A 483 35.86 -21.08 28.33
C ALA A 483 34.85 -21.42 27.24
N VAL A 484 33.56 -21.24 27.52
CA VAL A 484 32.53 -21.09 26.47
C VAL A 484 33.05 -20.02 25.54
N PRO A 485 33.21 -20.27 24.22
CA PRO A 485 33.65 -19.21 23.31
C PRO A 485 32.75 -18.00 23.52
N ALA A 486 33.31 -16.87 23.92
CA ALA A 486 32.57 -15.60 23.91
C ALA A 486 32.13 -15.40 22.47
N MET A 487 30.85 -15.53 22.22
CA MET A 487 30.32 -15.38 20.87
C MET A 487 30.20 -13.88 20.62
N ASP A 488 30.98 -13.38 19.67
CA ASP A 488 30.89 -12.02 19.16
C ASP A 488 29.55 -11.75 18.44
N VAL A 489 28.45 -12.09 19.09
CA VAL A 489 27.09 -11.80 18.57
C VAL A 489 26.72 -10.32 18.78
N LEU A 490 27.44 -9.63 19.67
CA LEU A 490 27.14 -8.24 20.05
C LEU A 490 28.03 -7.20 19.36
N ALA A 491 29.05 -7.57 18.62
CA ALA A 491 29.95 -6.60 17.96
C ALA A 491 29.33 -5.91 16.72
N GLY A 492 28.19 -6.34 16.22
CA GLY A 492 27.50 -5.76 15.08
C GLY A 492 26.36 -4.79 15.40
N ALA A 493 25.96 -4.67 16.68
CA ALA A 493 24.79 -3.86 17.08
C ALA A 493 25.14 -2.57 17.84
N ALA A 494 26.42 -2.28 18.06
CA ALA A 494 26.85 -1.14 18.87
C ALA A 494 27.86 -0.22 18.18
N SER A 495 27.65 0.11 16.92
CA SER A 495 28.42 1.17 16.26
C SER A 495 27.60 1.82 15.16
N ASP A 496 26.60 2.61 15.54
CA ASP A 496 26.16 3.77 14.75
C ASP A 496 25.32 4.76 15.57
N ASP A 497 25.83 5.15 16.75
CA ASP A 497 25.37 6.36 17.46
C ASP A 497 26.37 7.49 17.17
N GLY A 498 26.46 7.88 15.92
CA GLY A 498 27.25 9.02 15.45
C GLY A 498 26.47 9.86 14.47
N ASN A 499 25.41 10.51 14.93
CA ASN A 499 24.84 11.61 14.15
C ASN A 499 24.55 12.82 15.04
N GLU A 500 25.59 13.59 15.33
CA GLU A 500 25.48 15.03 15.54
C GLU A 500 25.69 15.71 14.17
N ASP A 501 24.72 16.53 13.81
CA ASP A 501 24.65 17.60 12.82
C ASP A 501 23.52 17.42 11.81
N ARG A 502 22.37 17.95 12.22
CA ARG A 502 21.34 18.42 11.26
C ARG A 502 21.51 19.92 11.10
N PRO A 503 21.59 20.44 9.87
CA PRO A 503 20.95 21.73 9.55
C PRO A 503 19.70 21.50 8.70
N PHE A 504 18.69 22.22 9.07
CA PHE A 504 17.37 22.56 8.53
C PHE A 504 16.93 22.02 7.17
#